data_2e0ee9119359b6038aeb354949e13b9c
#
_entry.id   2e0ee9119359b6038aeb354949e13b9c
#
_cell.length_a   1.000
_cell.length_b   1.000
_cell.length_c   1.000
_cell.angle_alpha   90.00
_cell.angle_beta   90.00
_cell.angle_gamma   90.00
#
_symmetry.space_group_name_H-M   'P 1'
#
loop_
_entity.id
_entity.type
_entity.pdbx_description
1 polymer ?
#
loop_
_entity_poly.entity_id
_entity_poly.type
_entity_poly.pdbx_seq_one_letter_code
_entity_poly.pdbx_strand_id
1 'polypeptide(L)'
;MSKRIKVIKCPHCGSTKVKETRPDYYQCEACSTDFFLDNDDININHRYIAPNSTPFQISKNKFLLMVFGIACLIFLPTVIVKCLSSSTSSSSSGLFSSTPKEEEERFNTEHIMPFVAKDGRAVVALFGTIKKGDYRNEKTDYLMRVFDMKKDKKIKEQRLPVDKLNDVQSRTFSNGWINVVINKSTWYTIDPSSFELKEMTLYKSIPELQDGFASIELIDQYGDSEGFKVMTNLGKERYYLPLIAKVYTKEEHYDACEAKLPNPTIETAFRFSKPTTEYPEQQIQLVKYTHYVQEGYPKTDYWSFGWCRDFRGKSGIFFGNAGSVKAFISTYSRQVARLINYSDFTPDAIYFSPKVIWFDKSQLFIRYKPTAKEDAEYIYQLLDANTAQHK
;
A
#
# COMPACT_ATOMS: atom_id res chain seq x y z
N MET A 1 41.00 9.08 16.74
CA MET A 1 39.90 9.25 15.74
C MET A 1 40.28 10.42 14.84
N SER A 2 40.58 10.18 13.58
CA SER A 2 41.04 11.18 12.61
C SER A 2 39.80 11.95 12.10
N LYS A 3 39.72 13.25 12.41
CA LYS A 3 38.74 14.15 11.81
C LYS A 3 39.10 14.34 10.33
N ARG A 4 38.24 13.84 9.43
CA ARG A 4 38.32 14.16 8.00
C ARG A 4 37.88 15.62 7.82
N ILE A 5 38.82 16.47 7.45
CA ILE A 5 38.54 17.88 7.10
C ILE A 5 37.92 17.83 5.68
N LYS A 6 36.64 18.11 5.55
CA LYS A 6 35.99 18.34 4.25
C LYS A 6 36.37 19.74 3.78
N VAL A 7 37.07 19.84 2.66
CA VAL A 7 37.37 21.12 2.02
C VAL A 7 36.12 21.62 1.28
N ILE A 8 35.60 22.78 1.70
CA ILE A 8 34.43 23.42 1.06
C ILE A 8 34.89 24.01 -0.27
N LYS A 9 34.17 23.75 -1.35
CA LYS A 9 34.40 24.28 -2.69
C LYS A 9 33.19 25.08 -3.18
N CYS A 10 33.42 26.20 -3.82
CA CYS A 10 32.36 26.97 -4.45
C CYS A 10 31.68 26.16 -5.57
N PRO A 11 30.36 26.00 -5.56
CA PRO A 11 29.64 25.21 -6.58
C PRO A 11 29.66 25.86 -7.95
N HIS A 12 29.92 27.16 -8.06
CA HIS A 12 29.96 27.91 -9.31
C HIS A 12 31.32 27.84 -10.01
N CYS A 13 32.42 28.11 -9.27
CA CYS A 13 33.77 28.22 -9.88
C CYS A 13 34.78 27.16 -9.39
N GLY A 14 34.39 26.29 -8.45
CA GLY A 14 35.26 25.25 -7.89
C GLY A 14 36.35 25.75 -6.91
N SER A 15 36.44 27.07 -6.65
CA SER A 15 37.43 27.66 -5.76
C SER A 15 37.25 27.21 -4.31
N THR A 16 38.35 26.96 -3.62
CA THR A 16 38.37 26.64 -2.18
C THR A 16 38.48 27.89 -1.29
N LYS A 17 38.62 29.08 -1.89
CA LYS A 17 38.65 30.36 -1.17
C LYS A 17 37.21 30.79 -0.88
N VAL A 18 36.69 30.36 0.24
CA VAL A 18 35.32 30.66 0.67
C VAL A 18 35.34 31.20 2.09
N LYS A 19 34.49 32.19 2.34
CA LYS A 19 34.33 32.81 3.67
C LYS A 19 32.91 32.55 4.15
N GLU A 20 32.77 32.08 5.39
CA GLU A 20 31.48 31.96 6.05
C GLU A 20 30.97 33.34 6.46
N THR A 21 29.78 33.74 5.99
CA THR A 21 29.13 35.02 6.27
C THR A 21 28.14 34.96 7.41
N ARG A 22 27.51 33.78 7.59
CA ARG A 22 26.60 33.40 8.68
C ARG A 22 26.54 31.87 8.73
N PRO A 23 26.03 31.27 9.80
CA PRO A 23 25.97 29.80 9.91
C PRO A 23 25.45 29.15 8.63
N ASP A 24 26.24 28.22 8.06
CA ASP A 24 25.98 27.45 6.85
C ASP A 24 25.89 28.26 5.53
N TYR A 25 26.14 29.58 5.54
CA TYR A 25 26.22 30.45 4.37
C TYR A 25 27.63 30.89 4.08
N TYR A 26 28.06 30.65 2.86
CA TYR A 26 29.40 30.92 2.39
C TYR A 26 29.41 31.86 1.19
N GLN A 27 30.37 32.76 1.15
CA GLN A 27 30.64 33.57 -0.02
C GLN A 27 32.00 33.18 -0.61
N CYS A 28 32.00 32.96 -1.92
CA CYS A 28 33.24 32.70 -2.64
C CYS A 28 34.04 33.98 -2.89
N GLU A 29 35.25 34.04 -2.38
CA GLU A 29 36.14 35.21 -2.57
C GLU A 29 36.66 35.34 -4.01
N ALA A 30 36.57 34.27 -4.82
CA ALA A 30 37.04 34.26 -6.22
C ALA A 30 36.00 34.74 -7.23
N CYS A 31 34.70 34.46 -7.02
CA CYS A 31 33.62 34.81 -7.94
C CYS A 31 32.45 35.54 -7.28
N SER A 32 32.54 35.85 -5.99
CA SER A 32 31.53 36.54 -5.19
C SER A 32 30.17 35.85 -5.10
N THR A 33 30.09 34.58 -5.49
CA THR A 33 28.84 33.79 -5.41
C THR A 33 28.56 33.42 -3.95
N ASP A 34 27.37 33.77 -3.47
CA ASP A 34 26.86 33.29 -2.19
C ASP A 34 26.20 31.91 -2.38
N PHE A 35 26.47 30.96 -1.47
CA PHE A 35 25.87 29.63 -1.50
C PHE A 35 25.68 29.11 -0.08
N PHE A 36 24.73 28.23 0.03
CA PHE A 36 24.35 27.51 1.25
C PHE A 36 24.90 26.08 1.19
N LEU A 37 25.58 25.67 2.26
CA LEU A 37 25.95 24.26 2.44
C LEU A 37 25.05 23.69 3.52
N ASP A 38 24.10 22.87 3.08
CA ASP A 38 23.35 22.04 4.00
C ASP A 38 24.30 20.98 4.59
N ASN A 39 24.63 21.17 5.84
CA ASN A 39 25.49 20.25 6.60
C ASN A 39 24.65 19.10 7.20
N ASP A 40 23.42 18.92 6.71
CA ASP A 40 22.59 17.79 7.03
C ASP A 40 23.07 16.50 6.34
N ASP A 41 24.34 16.16 6.51
CA ASP A 41 24.67 14.78 6.79
C ASP A 41 23.91 14.45 8.08
N ILE A 42 22.68 13.93 7.96
CA ILE A 42 21.87 13.45 9.07
C ILE A 42 22.69 12.35 9.74
N ASN A 43 23.54 12.76 10.65
CA ASN A 43 24.14 11.90 11.63
C ASN A 43 23.01 11.64 12.62
N ILE A 44 22.20 10.62 12.32
CA ILE A 44 21.20 10.10 13.26
C ILE A 44 22.00 9.43 14.38
N ASN A 45 22.64 10.25 15.20
CA ASN A 45 23.01 9.85 16.53
C ASN A 45 21.71 9.75 17.30
N HIS A 46 21.09 8.59 17.28
CA HIS A 46 20.15 8.18 18.31
C HIS A 46 20.89 8.22 19.65
N ARG A 47 21.04 9.41 20.24
CA ARG A 47 21.22 9.51 21.68
C ARG A 47 19.89 9.05 22.27
N TYR A 48 19.80 7.77 22.57
CA TYR A 48 18.94 7.30 23.62
C TYR A 48 19.36 8.06 24.87
N ILE A 49 18.59 9.09 25.20
CA ILE A 49 18.53 9.60 26.58
C ILE A 49 17.75 8.52 27.29
N ALA A 50 18.47 7.52 27.79
CA ALA A 50 17.91 6.60 28.77
C ALA A 50 17.41 7.49 29.93
N PRO A 51 16.14 7.42 30.33
CA PRO A 51 15.71 8.01 31.58
C PRO A 51 16.64 7.44 32.65
N ASN A 52 17.12 8.28 33.56
CA ASN A 52 17.97 7.88 34.68
C ASN A 52 17.31 6.75 35.45
N SER A 53 17.52 5.52 34.98
CA SER A 53 17.25 4.32 35.73
C SER A 53 18.49 4.11 36.60
N THR A 54 18.37 4.42 37.88
CA THR A 54 19.26 3.85 38.88
C THR A 54 19.46 2.38 38.56
N PRO A 55 20.70 1.88 38.50
CA PRO A 55 20.92 0.47 38.22
C PRO A 55 20.21 -0.34 39.31
N PHE A 56 19.14 -1.01 38.91
CA PHE A 56 18.44 -1.94 39.80
C PHE A 56 19.37 -3.12 40.03
N GLN A 57 20.15 -3.07 41.11
CA GLN A 57 21.02 -4.17 41.54
C GLN A 57 20.14 -5.31 42.07
N ILE A 58 19.80 -6.24 41.22
CA ILE A 58 19.22 -7.50 41.58
C ILE A 58 20.31 -8.30 42.28
N SER A 59 20.17 -8.57 43.59
CA SER A 59 21.09 -9.47 44.30
C SER A 59 21.11 -10.82 43.59
N LYS A 60 22.30 -11.41 43.46
CA LYS A 60 22.50 -12.71 42.77
C LYS A 60 21.51 -13.79 43.18
N ASN A 61 21.07 -13.78 44.43
CA ASN A 61 20.09 -14.73 44.93
C ASN A 61 18.68 -14.50 44.45
N LYS A 62 18.25 -13.22 44.20
CA LYS A 62 16.96 -12.89 43.62
C LYS A 62 16.91 -13.20 42.12
N PHE A 63 18.03 -13.01 41.40
CA PHE A 63 18.15 -13.40 40.01
C PHE A 63 18.06 -14.91 39.82
N LEU A 64 18.75 -15.69 40.68
CA LEU A 64 18.70 -17.16 40.65
C LEU A 64 17.28 -17.67 40.94
N LEU A 65 16.56 -17.09 41.88
CA LEU A 65 15.15 -17.41 42.17
C LEU A 65 14.21 -17.07 41.01
N MET A 66 14.44 -15.96 40.30
CA MET A 66 13.64 -15.58 39.14
C MET A 66 13.86 -16.52 37.95
N VAL A 67 15.11 -16.92 37.69
CA VAL A 67 15.42 -17.87 36.63
C VAL A 67 14.86 -19.27 36.97
N PHE A 68 14.95 -19.70 38.23
CA PHE A 68 14.35 -20.95 38.70
C PHE A 68 12.82 -20.95 38.59
N GLY A 69 12.18 -19.82 38.93
CA GLY A 69 10.71 -19.64 38.80
C GLY A 69 10.25 -19.73 37.34
N ILE A 70 10.97 -19.11 36.38
CA ILE A 70 10.66 -19.18 34.97
C ILE A 70 10.90 -20.60 34.41
N ALA A 71 11.97 -21.27 34.82
CA ALA A 71 12.21 -22.65 34.45
C ALA A 71 11.11 -23.58 34.95
N CYS A 72 10.65 -23.43 36.20
CA CYS A 72 9.53 -24.21 36.73
C CYS A 72 8.23 -23.96 35.96
N LEU A 73 7.94 -22.73 35.53
CA LEU A 73 6.74 -22.38 34.74
C LEU A 73 6.78 -23.02 33.32
N ILE A 74 7.97 -23.22 32.75
CA ILE A 74 8.12 -23.84 31.42
C ILE A 74 8.10 -25.38 31.53
N PHE A 75 8.74 -25.97 32.56
CA PHE A 75 8.86 -27.40 32.67
C PHE A 75 7.71 -28.11 33.40
N LEU A 76 6.99 -27.45 34.33
CA LEU A 76 5.86 -28.05 35.00
C LEU A 76 4.73 -28.52 34.07
N PRO A 77 4.31 -27.73 33.04
CA PRO A 77 3.27 -28.18 32.14
C PRO A 77 3.70 -29.42 31.31
N THR A 78 4.97 -29.52 30.94
CA THR A 78 5.47 -30.65 30.14
C THR A 78 5.58 -31.94 30.96
N VAL A 79 5.86 -31.84 32.25
CA VAL A 79 5.89 -33.00 33.17
C VAL A 79 4.46 -33.46 33.51
N ILE A 80 3.52 -32.52 33.75
CA ILE A 80 2.12 -32.85 34.00
C ILE A 80 1.49 -33.55 32.80
N VAL A 81 1.74 -33.06 31.56
CA VAL A 81 1.24 -33.69 30.32
C VAL A 81 1.83 -35.13 30.18
N LYS A 82 3.11 -35.35 30.51
CA LYS A 82 3.72 -36.69 30.46
C LYS A 82 3.22 -37.63 31.55
N CYS A 83 2.90 -37.12 32.77
CA CYS A 83 2.34 -37.93 33.84
C CYS A 83 0.88 -38.30 33.62
N LEU A 84 0.12 -37.46 32.94
CA LEU A 84 -1.28 -37.75 32.58
C LEU A 84 -1.41 -38.69 31.37
N SER A 85 -0.37 -38.84 30.54
CA SER A 85 -0.37 -39.75 29.39
C SER A 85 0.13 -41.17 29.73
N SER A 86 0.60 -41.45 30.96
CA SER A 86 1.16 -42.76 31.34
C SER A 86 0.25 -43.63 32.19
N SER A 87 -1.00 -43.29 32.40
CA SER A 87 -1.96 -44.12 33.14
C SER A 87 -3.26 -44.30 32.36
N THR A 88 -3.26 -45.15 31.34
CA THR A 88 -4.35 -46.07 30.99
C THR A 88 -3.90 -46.98 29.83
N SER A 89 -3.24 -48.08 30.20
CA SER A 89 -3.23 -49.26 29.37
C SER A 89 -4.31 -50.21 29.90
N SER A 90 -5.50 -50.13 29.36
CA SER A 90 -6.44 -51.24 29.42
C SER A 90 -6.95 -51.51 27.97
N SER A 91 -6.55 -52.68 27.51
CA SER A 91 -7.02 -53.35 26.33
C SER A 91 -8.55 -53.41 26.24
N SER A 92 -9.09 -52.74 25.23
CA SER A 92 -10.39 -53.17 24.66
C SER A 92 -10.31 -52.95 23.14
N SER A 93 -10.31 -54.08 22.45
CA SER A 93 -10.51 -54.23 21.02
C SER A 93 -11.88 -53.62 20.61
N GLY A 94 -11.87 -52.38 20.15
CA GLY A 94 -13.00 -51.72 19.51
C GLY A 94 -12.57 -51.23 18.15
N LEU A 95 -13.05 -51.84 17.10
CA LEU A 95 -12.99 -51.37 15.72
C LEU A 95 -13.62 -49.96 15.65
N PHE A 96 -12.81 -48.93 15.82
CA PHE A 96 -13.16 -47.60 15.36
C PHE A 96 -12.38 -47.32 14.08
N SER A 97 -13.11 -47.38 12.97
CA SER A 97 -12.72 -46.80 11.71
C SER A 97 -12.42 -45.33 11.99
N SER A 98 -11.13 -44.98 12.11
CA SER A 98 -10.66 -43.63 12.05
C SER A 98 -10.82 -43.18 10.60
N THR A 99 -11.92 -42.54 10.28
CA THR A 99 -12.00 -41.68 9.12
C THR A 99 -10.85 -40.68 9.27
N PRO A 100 -9.94 -40.57 8.27
CA PRO A 100 -8.92 -39.55 8.30
C PRO A 100 -9.66 -38.21 8.42
N LYS A 101 -9.44 -37.45 9.50
CA LYS A 101 -9.74 -36.03 9.48
C LYS A 101 -8.96 -35.49 8.30
N GLU A 102 -9.64 -35.07 7.24
CA GLU A 102 -9.05 -34.22 6.23
C GLU A 102 -8.41 -33.06 6.97
N GLU A 103 -7.06 -33.01 7.01
CA GLU A 103 -6.34 -31.82 7.44
C GLU A 103 -6.85 -30.69 6.55
N GLU A 104 -7.56 -29.74 7.12
CA GLU A 104 -8.01 -28.55 6.39
C GLU A 104 -6.78 -27.89 5.82
N GLU A 105 -6.62 -28.00 4.50
CA GLU A 105 -5.51 -27.40 3.76
C GLU A 105 -5.52 -25.89 4.02
N ARG A 106 -4.54 -25.41 4.77
CA ARG A 106 -4.45 -24.00 5.15
C ARG A 106 -4.15 -23.14 3.93
N PHE A 107 -5.12 -22.30 3.56
CA PHE A 107 -4.94 -21.31 2.49
C PHE A 107 -4.30 -20.03 3.04
N ASN A 108 -3.12 -19.70 2.55
CA ASN A 108 -2.43 -18.46 2.90
C ASN A 108 -2.80 -17.38 1.87
N THR A 109 -3.53 -16.36 2.31
CA THR A 109 -3.97 -15.26 1.43
C THR A 109 -2.85 -14.23 1.30
N GLU A 110 -2.43 -13.97 0.05
CA GLU A 110 -1.44 -12.96 -0.31
C GLU A 110 -2.10 -11.66 -0.79
N HIS A 111 -3.24 -11.75 -1.48
CA HIS A 111 -3.95 -10.59 -2.01
C HIS A 111 -5.46 -10.78 -1.95
N ILE A 112 -6.16 -9.67 -1.67
CA ILE A 112 -7.63 -9.63 -1.54
C ILE A 112 -8.17 -8.63 -2.54
N MET A 113 -9.10 -9.06 -3.39
CA MET A 113 -9.74 -8.22 -4.39
C MET A 113 -11.27 -8.36 -4.33
N PRO A 114 -11.97 -7.40 -3.72
CA PRO A 114 -13.42 -7.33 -3.80
C PRO A 114 -13.87 -6.71 -5.13
N PHE A 115 -15.00 -7.16 -5.64
CA PHE A 115 -15.64 -6.61 -6.83
C PHE A 115 -17.13 -6.96 -6.86
N VAL A 116 -17.87 -6.39 -7.82
CA VAL A 116 -19.28 -6.72 -8.05
C VAL A 116 -19.39 -7.70 -9.19
N ALA A 117 -20.08 -8.81 -8.96
CA ALA A 117 -20.45 -9.76 -9.99
C ALA A 117 -21.48 -9.14 -10.96
N LYS A 118 -21.62 -9.73 -12.14
CA LYS A 118 -22.57 -9.23 -13.15
C LYS A 118 -24.02 -9.21 -12.66
N ASP A 119 -24.38 -10.06 -11.70
CA ASP A 119 -25.70 -10.11 -11.06
C ASP A 119 -25.86 -9.15 -9.88
N GLY A 120 -24.90 -8.26 -9.65
CA GLY A 120 -24.92 -7.25 -8.59
C GLY A 120 -24.47 -7.74 -7.20
N ARG A 121 -24.06 -9.00 -7.06
CA ARG A 121 -23.55 -9.53 -5.78
C ARG A 121 -22.14 -8.99 -5.49
N ALA A 122 -21.91 -8.61 -4.25
CA ALA A 122 -20.56 -8.34 -3.77
C ALA A 122 -19.81 -9.67 -3.56
N VAL A 123 -18.68 -9.80 -4.22
CA VAL A 123 -17.81 -10.98 -4.17
C VAL A 123 -16.37 -10.56 -3.88
N VAL A 124 -15.58 -11.49 -3.35
CA VAL A 124 -14.16 -11.28 -3.12
C VAL A 124 -13.34 -12.39 -3.75
N ALA A 125 -12.34 -12.03 -4.53
CA ALA A 125 -11.30 -12.94 -4.99
C ALA A 125 -10.12 -12.88 -4.03
N LEU A 126 -9.71 -14.05 -3.54
CA LEU A 126 -8.51 -14.23 -2.72
C LEU A 126 -7.45 -14.93 -3.57
N PHE A 127 -6.29 -14.33 -3.68
CA PHE A 127 -5.12 -14.93 -4.31
C PHE A 127 -4.20 -15.42 -3.22
N GLY A 128 -3.70 -16.65 -3.34
CA GLY A 128 -2.88 -17.22 -2.28
C GLY A 128 -2.34 -18.60 -2.61
N THR A 129 -1.83 -19.24 -1.58
CA THR A 129 -1.11 -20.51 -1.68
C THR A 129 -1.68 -21.57 -0.75
N ILE A 130 -1.62 -22.81 -1.19
CA ILE A 130 -1.80 -23.99 -0.35
C ILE A 130 -0.51 -24.81 -0.41
N LYS A 131 0.01 -25.16 0.75
CA LYS A 131 1.14 -26.05 0.89
C LYS A 131 0.63 -27.46 1.17
N LYS A 132 1.08 -28.44 0.40
CA LYS A 132 0.71 -29.85 0.49
C LYS A 132 1.93 -30.72 0.68
N GLY A 133 1.81 -31.75 1.51
CA GLY A 133 2.85 -32.73 1.74
C GLY A 133 3.72 -32.44 2.98
N ASP A 134 4.63 -33.36 3.25
CA ASP A 134 5.54 -33.30 4.38
C ASP A 134 6.69 -32.33 4.11
N TYR A 135 7.34 -31.83 5.16
CA TYR A 135 8.49 -30.92 5.13
C TYR A 135 9.59 -31.28 4.09
N ARG A 136 9.73 -32.57 3.74
CA ARG A 136 10.71 -33.04 2.75
C ARG A 136 10.21 -33.04 1.31
N ASN A 137 8.88 -32.98 1.08
CA ASN A 137 8.22 -33.05 -0.23
C ASN A 137 7.08 -32.03 -0.33
N GLU A 138 7.31 -30.81 0.18
CA GLU A 138 6.32 -29.76 0.15
C GLU A 138 6.07 -29.30 -1.30
N LYS A 139 4.82 -29.35 -1.73
CA LYS A 139 4.36 -28.81 -2.99
C LYS A 139 3.45 -27.62 -2.72
N THR A 140 3.71 -26.51 -3.35
CA THR A 140 2.89 -25.30 -3.26
C THR A 140 1.98 -25.18 -4.47
N ASP A 141 0.68 -25.11 -4.25
CA ASP A 141 -0.31 -24.77 -5.26
C ASP A 141 -0.70 -23.29 -5.13
N TYR A 142 -0.71 -22.58 -6.24
CA TYR A 142 -1.10 -21.17 -6.34
C TYR A 142 -2.52 -21.08 -6.84
N LEU A 143 -3.42 -20.43 -6.09
CA LEU A 143 -4.85 -20.47 -6.33
C LEU A 143 -5.47 -19.07 -6.26
N MET A 144 -6.53 -18.90 -7.05
CA MET A 144 -7.55 -17.88 -6.84
C MET A 144 -8.82 -18.53 -6.32
N ARG A 145 -9.36 -18.02 -5.19
CA ARG A 145 -10.64 -18.42 -4.62
C ARG A 145 -11.60 -17.24 -4.64
N VAL A 146 -12.82 -17.45 -5.12
CA VAL A 146 -13.85 -16.41 -5.13
C VAL A 146 -14.96 -16.79 -4.16
N PHE A 147 -15.36 -15.84 -3.31
CA PHE A 147 -16.38 -16.00 -2.29
C PHE A 147 -17.51 -14.99 -2.47
N ASP A 148 -18.74 -15.41 -2.17
CA ASP A 148 -19.87 -14.52 -1.96
C ASP A 148 -19.73 -13.87 -0.59
N MET A 149 -19.57 -12.54 -0.53
CA MET A 149 -19.31 -11.82 0.72
C MET A 149 -20.50 -11.88 1.69
N LYS A 150 -21.73 -12.00 1.19
CA LYS A 150 -22.93 -12.04 2.02
C LYS A 150 -23.20 -13.44 2.59
N LYS A 151 -22.86 -14.48 1.84
CA LYS A 151 -23.15 -15.89 2.21
C LYS A 151 -21.95 -16.60 2.81
N ASP A 152 -20.77 -15.96 2.81
CA ASP A 152 -19.49 -16.57 3.18
C ASP A 152 -19.25 -17.94 2.51
N LYS A 153 -19.63 -18.02 1.24
CA LYS A 153 -19.57 -19.27 0.48
C LYS A 153 -18.57 -19.15 -0.67
N LYS A 154 -17.66 -20.13 -0.76
CA LYS A 154 -16.78 -20.29 -1.93
C LYS A 154 -17.61 -20.57 -3.18
N ILE A 155 -17.47 -19.73 -4.21
CA ILE A 155 -18.16 -19.85 -5.50
C ILE A 155 -17.26 -20.51 -6.53
N LYS A 156 -15.98 -20.13 -6.55
CA LYS A 156 -15.01 -20.57 -7.56
C LYS A 156 -13.66 -20.81 -6.93
N GLU A 157 -12.95 -21.77 -7.47
CA GLU A 157 -11.53 -21.98 -7.23
C GLU A 157 -10.85 -22.24 -8.57
N GLN A 158 -9.73 -21.59 -8.81
CA GLN A 158 -8.95 -21.74 -10.03
C GLN A 158 -7.45 -21.77 -9.69
N ARG A 159 -6.73 -22.71 -10.28
CA ARG A 159 -5.26 -22.74 -10.19
C ARG A 159 -4.68 -21.64 -11.06
N LEU A 160 -3.71 -20.92 -10.49
CA LEU A 160 -2.98 -19.88 -11.22
C LEU A 160 -1.88 -20.53 -12.07
N PRO A 161 -1.69 -20.09 -13.32
CA PRO A 161 -0.64 -20.60 -14.20
C PRO A 161 0.70 -19.96 -13.89
N VAL A 162 1.16 -20.07 -12.63
CA VAL A 162 2.41 -19.45 -12.14
C VAL A 162 3.19 -20.44 -11.28
N ASP A 163 4.53 -20.28 -11.27
CA ASP A 163 5.43 -21.08 -10.45
C ASP A 163 5.73 -20.41 -9.11
N LYS A 164 5.34 -19.14 -8.95
CA LYS A 164 5.48 -18.35 -7.72
C LYS A 164 4.43 -17.26 -7.68
N LEU A 165 4.09 -16.77 -6.48
CA LEU A 165 3.16 -15.67 -6.26
C LEU A 165 3.82 -14.68 -5.30
N ASN A 166 4.53 -13.68 -5.85
CA ASN A 166 5.27 -12.69 -5.06
C ASN A 166 4.57 -11.34 -5.03
N ASP A 167 3.83 -11.01 -6.10
CA ASP A 167 3.13 -9.73 -6.23
C ASP A 167 1.83 -9.94 -7.00
N VAL A 168 0.75 -9.40 -6.46
CA VAL A 168 -0.55 -9.35 -7.14
C VAL A 168 -1.08 -7.94 -7.01
N GLN A 169 -1.31 -7.30 -8.13
CA GLN A 169 -1.97 -6.00 -8.22
C GLN A 169 -3.32 -6.18 -8.87
N SER A 170 -4.33 -5.49 -8.39
CA SER A 170 -5.66 -5.58 -8.97
C SER A 170 -6.40 -4.25 -8.95
N ARG A 171 -7.23 -4.02 -9.98
CA ARG A 171 -8.09 -2.84 -10.10
C ARG A 171 -9.26 -3.09 -11.03
N THR A 172 -10.45 -2.66 -10.61
CA THR A 172 -11.61 -2.59 -11.50
C THR A 172 -11.58 -1.27 -12.25
N PHE A 173 -11.65 -1.31 -13.58
CA PHE A 173 -11.75 -0.14 -14.44
C PHE A 173 -13.21 0.29 -14.64
N SER A 174 -13.44 1.52 -15.10
CA SER A 174 -14.78 2.12 -15.26
C SER A 174 -15.69 1.35 -16.25
N ASN A 175 -15.10 0.64 -17.20
CA ASN A 175 -15.81 -0.25 -18.12
C ASN A 175 -16.24 -1.60 -17.51
N GLY A 176 -15.96 -1.80 -16.21
CA GLY A 176 -16.24 -3.05 -15.49
C GLY A 176 -15.17 -4.14 -15.65
N TRP A 177 -14.08 -3.89 -16.36
CA TRP A 177 -12.95 -4.83 -16.42
C TRP A 177 -12.27 -4.97 -15.07
N ILE A 178 -12.14 -6.19 -14.61
CA ILE A 178 -11.47 -6.54 -13.36
C ILE A 178 -10.06 -6.99 -13.71
N ASN A 179 -9.12 -6.05 -13.64
CA ASN A 179 -7.74 -6.28 -14.05
C ASN A 179 -6.89 -6.82 -12.91
N VAL A 180 -6.05 -7.78 -13.22
CA VAL A 180 -5.10 -8.41 -12.29
C VAL A 180 -3.75 -8.52 -12.97
N VAL A 181 -2.71 -8.03 -12.31
CA VAL A 181 -1.32 -8.22 -12.72
C VAL A 181 -0.65 -9.13 -11.71
N ILE A 182 -0.05 -10.22 -12.19
CA ILE A 182 0.66 -11.17 -11.34
C ILE A 182 2.15 -11.10 -11.62
N ASN A 183 2.95 -10.99 -10.55
CA ASN A 183 4.41 -10.97 -10.56
C ASN A 183 5.01 -9.87 -11.47
N LYS A 184 4.26 -8.80 -11.72
CA LYS A 184 4.65 -7.73 -12.66
C LYS A 184 4.98 -8.23 -14.08
N SER A 185 4.50 -9.41 -14.45
CA SER A 185 4.86 -10.08 -15.72
C SER A 185 3.68 -10.33 -16.63
N THR A 186 2.51 -10.60 -16.08
CA THR A 186 1.35 -11.04 -16.87
C THR A 186 0.09 -10.31 -16.43
N TRP A 187 -0.64 -9.84 -17.43
CA TRP A 187 -1.92 -9.19 -17.26
C TRP A 187 -3.06 -10.17 -17.47
N TYR A 188 -3.94 -10.26 -16.49
CA TYR A 188 -5.17 -11.04 -16.50
C TYR A 188 -6.39 -10.16 -16.30
N THR A 189 -7.57 -10.69 -16.68
CA THR A 189 -8.86 -10.16 -16.26
C THR A 189 -9.70 -11.26 -15.62
N ILE A 190 -10.55 -10.87 -14.66
CA ILE A 190 -11.58 -11.76 -14.11
C ILE A 190 -12.89 -11.45 -14.82
N ASP A 191 -13.53 -12.46 -15.40
CA ASP A 191 -14.88 -12.36 -15.94
C ASP A 191 -15.88 -12.25 -14.77
N PRO A 192 -16.67 -11.16 -14.65
CA PRO A 192 -17.59 -10.96 -13.52
C PRO A 192 -18.79 -11.89 -13.51
N SER A 193 -19.00 -12.71 -14.56
CA SER A 193 -20.09 -13.68 -14.66
C SER A 193 -19.63 -15.08 -14.29
N SER A 194 -18.51 -15.54 -14.87
CA SER A 194 -17.97 -16.89 -14.67
C SER A 194 -16.92 -16.97 -13.57
N PHE A 195 -16.42 -15.81 -13.13
CA PHE A 195 -15.29 -15.66 -12.17
C PHE A 195 -14.01 -16.33 -12.66
N GLU A 196 -13.86 -16.46 -13.97
CA GLU A 196 -12.68 -17.06 -14.57
C GLU A 196 -11.60 -16.01 -14.80
N LEU A 197 -10.38 -16.33 -14.37
CA LEU A 197 -9.17 -15.53 -14.64
C LEU A 197 -8.63 -15.90 -16.02
N LYS A 198 -8.55 -14.90 -16.92
CA LYS A 198 -8.06 -15.07 -18.31
C LYS A 198 -6.92 -14.13 -18.59
N GLU A 199 -5.89 -14.62 -19.26
CA GLU A 199 -4.78 -13.80 -19.73
C GLU A 199 -5.24 -12.83 -20.81
N MET A 200 -4.80 -11.58 -20.72
CA MET A 200 -5.10 -10.52 -21.66
C MET A 200 -3.97 -10.31 -22.65
N THR A 201 -4.31 -10.32 -23.93
CA THR A 201 -3.38 -10.17 -25.03
C THR A 201 -3.66 -8.97 -25.94
N LEU A 202 -4.59 -8.09 -25.55
CA LEU A 202 -5.00 -6.92 -26.33
C LEU A 202 -3.83 -6.00 -26.71
N TYR A 203 -2.84 -5.90 -25.82
CA TYR A 203 -1.64 -5.08 -26.07
C TYR A 203 -0.85 -5.52 -27.31
N LYS A 204 -0.97 -6.78 -27.76
CA LYS A 204 -0.29 -7.28 -28.97
C LYS A 204 -0.76 -6.62 -30.27
N SER A 205 -1.93 -5.98 -30.24
CA SER A 205 -2.43 -5.18 -31.37
C SER A 205 -1.87 -3.75 -31.41
N ILE A 206 -1.14 -3.35 -30.36
CA ILE A 206 -0.56 -2.01 -30.24
C ILE A 206 0.88 -2.07 -30.75
N PRO A 207 1.24 -1.28 -31.80
CA PRO A 207 2.57 -1.36 -32.42
C PRO A 207 3.73 -1.19 -31.42
N GLU A 208 3.60 -0.31 -30.44
CA GLU A 208 4.62 -0.05 -29.42
C GLU A 208 4.76 -1.17 -28.39
N LEU A 209 3.79 -2.07 -28.28
CA LEU A 209 3.71 -3.15 -27.29
C LEU A 209 3.65 -4.55 -27.93
N GLN A 210 3.61 -4.66 -29.25
CA GLN A 210 3.45 -5.94 -29.97
C GLN A 210 4.51 -6.99 -29.62
N ASP A 211 5.73 -6.53 -29.32
CA ASP A 211 6.87 -7.39 -28.94
C ASP A 211 6.80 -7.84 -27.47
N GLY A 212 5.71 -7.47 -26.76
CA GLY A 212 5.54 -7.76 -25.35
C GLY A 212 6.27 -6.80 -24.43
N PHE A 213 6.30 -7.16 -23.15
CA PHE A 213 6.91 -6.33 -22.11
C PHE A 213 7.71 -7.17 -21.12
N ALA A 214 8.81 -6.58 -20.63
CA ALA A 214 9.65 -7.15 -19.58
C ALA A 214 8.99 -7.02 -18.21
N SER A 215 8.19 -5.95 -18.00
CA SER A 215 7.34 -5.80 -16.82
C SER A 215 6.09 -4.99 -17.12
N ILE A 216 5.05 -5.28 -16.33
CA ILE A 216 3.78 -4.56 -16.33
C ILE A 216 3.31 -4.37 -14.88
N GLU A 217 2.79 -3.20 -14.56
CA GLU A 217 2.19 -2.88 -13.26
C GLU A 217 1.05 -1.87 -13.45
N LEU A 218 0.10 -1.85 -12.52
CA LEU A 218 -0.93 -0.81 -12.53
C LEU A 218 -0.31 0.56 -12.27
N ILE A 219 -0.82 1.60 -12.94
CA ILE A 219 -0.33 2.97 -12.71
C ILE A 219 -0.76 3.43 -11.33
N ASP A 220 0.20 3.63 -10.42
CA ASP A 220 -0.01 4.18 -9.07
C ASP A 220 0.51 5.61 -8.93
N GLN A 221 1.35 6.06 -9.87
CA GLN A 221 1.81 7.44 -9.91
C GLN A 221 0.71 8.35 -10.45
N TYR A 222 0.49 9.46 -9.80
CA TYR A 222 -0.46 10.50 -10.22
C TYR A 222 -1.94 10.05 -10.26
N GLY A 223 -2.32 9.04 -9.46
CA GLY A 223 -3.68 8.58 -9.30
C GLY A 223 -3.92 7.15 -9.72
N ASP A 224 -5.07 6.63 -9.31
CA ASP A 224 -5.52 5.30 -9.70
C ASP A 224 -5.97 5.32 -11.18
N SER A 225 -5.03 5.65 -12.08
CA SER A 225 -5.30 5.68 -13.51
C SER A 225 -5.73 4.30 -14.01
N GLU A 226 -6.66 4.28 -14.95
CA GLU A 226 -7.16 3.07 -15.58
C GLU A 226 -6.19 2.60 -16.67
N GLY A 227 -4.98 2.24 -16.25
CA GLY A 227 -3.91 1.88 -17.15
C GLY A 227 -2.76 1.17 -16.47
N PHE A 228 -1.76 0.89 -17.29
CA PHE A 228 -0.58 0.14 -16.91
C PHE A 228 0.70 0.92 -17.23
N LYS A 229 1.63 0.87 -16.29
CA LYS A 229 3.02 1.21 -16.55
C LYS A 229 3.71 -0.05 -17.08
N VAL A 230 4.32 0.05 -18.24
CA VAL A 230 4.91 -1.06 -18.97
C VAL A 230 6.38 -0.76 -19.27
N MET A 231 7.26 -1.70 -18.99
CA MET A 231 8.61 -1.72 -19.51
C MET A 231 8.62 -2.65 -20.73
N THR A 232 8.81 -2.11 -21.93
CA THR A 232 8.88 -2.93 -23.14
C THR A 232 10.13 -3.82 -23.15
N ASN A 233 10.14 -4.88 -23.95
CA ASN A 233 11.32 -5.72 -24.16
C ASN A 233 12.52 -4.96 -24.73
N LEU A 234 12.30 -3.77 -25.30
CA LEU A 234 13.34 -2.85 -25.77
C LEU A 234 13.84 -1.88 -24.69
N GLY A 235 13.43 -2.07 -23.41
CA GLY A 235 13.84 -1.22 -22.28
C GLY A 235 13.21 0.18 -22.27
N LYS A 236 12.09 0.38 -22.95
CA LYS A 236 11.38 1.67 -22.96
C LYS A 236 10.22 1.66 -21.98
N GLU A 237 10.19 2.62 -21.06
CA GLU A 237 9.04 2.86 -20.18
C GLU A 237 7.89 3.47 -20.96
N ARG A 238 6.68 2.90 -20.80
CA ARG A 238 5.45 3.36 -21.44
C ARG A 238 4.29 3.31 -20.45
N TYR A 239 3.28 4.13 -20.71
CA TYR A 239 2.02 4.19 -19.96
C TYR A 239 0.89 3.82 -20.92
N TYR A 240 0.30 2.65 -20.73
CA TYR A 240 -0.74 2.11 -21.61
C TYR A 240 -2.12 2.23 -20.97
N LEU A 241 -3.03 2.97 -21.61
CA LEU A 241 -4.43 3.11 -21.24
C LEU A 241 -5.29 2.26 -22.18
N PRO A 242 -5.67 1.03 -21.76
CA PRO A 242 -6.34 0.07 -22.64
C PRO A 242 -7.74 0.48 -23.08
N LEU A 243 -8.48 1.27 -22.28
CA LEU A 243 -9.84 1.70 -22.61
C LEU A 243 -9.91 2.53 -23.89
N ILE A 244 -8.83 3.19 -24.23
CA ILE A 244 -8.70 4.02 -25.43
C ILE A 244 -7.58 3.56 -26.36
N ALA A 245 -6.97 2.40 -26.06
CA ALA A 245 -5.84 1.83 -26.82
C ALA A 245 -4.68 2.83 -27.03
N LYS A 246 -4.39 3.70 -26.04
CA LYS A 246 -3.37 4.75 -26.13
C LYS A 246 -2.15 4.44 -25.30
N VAL A 247 -0.98 4.66 -25.89
CA VAL A 247 0.33 4.55 -25.24
C VAL A 247 0.94 5.95 -25.14
N TYR A 248 1.51 6.25 -23.98
CA TYR A 248 2.20 7.50 -23.68
C TYR A 248 3.65 7.22 -23.32
N THR A 249 4.54 8.15 -23.61
CA THR A 249 5.81 8.30 -22.90
C THR A 249 5.55 8.78 -21.47
N LYS A 250 6.58 8.82 -20.65
CA LYS A 250 6.47 9.36 -19.28
C LYS A 250 6.07 10.83 -19.25
N GLU A 251 6.68 11.62 -20.12
CA GLU A 251 6.44 13.05 -20.28
C GLU A 251 5.01 13.32 -20.75
N GLU A 252 4.59 12.64 -21.82
CA GLU A 252 3.22 12.77 -22.36
C GLU A 252 2.17 12.35 -21.34
N HIS A 253 2.45 11.30 -20.53
CA HIS A 253 1.53 10.89 -19.45
C HIS A 253 1.43 11.96 -18.36
N TYR A 254 2.57 12.55 -17.97
CA TYR A 254 2.60 13.65 -17.01
C TYR A 254 1.79 14.85 -17.51
N ASP A 255 2.02 15.28 -18.74
CA ASP A 255 1.29 16.39 -19.37
C ASP A 255 -0.22 16.09 -19.45
N ALA A 256 -0.59 14.84 -19.77
CA ALA A 256 -1.99 14.42 -19.80
C ALA A 256 -2.65 14.45 -18.40
N CYS A 257 -1.86 14.21 -17.32
CA CYS A 257 -2.34 14.34 -15.94
C CYS A 257 -2.72 15.78 -15.60
N GLU A 258 -1.98 16.76 -16.08
CA GLU A 258 -2.19 18.19 -15.79
C GLU A 258 -3.12 18.89 -16.82
N ALA A 259 -3.37 18.23 -17.95
CA ALA A 259 -4.15 18.81 -19.04
C ALA A 259 -5.58 19.18 -18.61
N LYS A 260 -6.06 20.29 -19.14
CA LYS A 260 -7.49 20.66 -19.02
C LYS A 260 -8.32 19.63 -19.82
N LEU A 261 -9.36 19.11 -19.16
CA LEU A 261 -10.29 18.17 -19.79
C LEU A 261 -11.26 18.91 -20.70
N PRO A 262 -11.35 18.60 -22.02
CA PRO A 262 -12.27 19.28 -22.93
C PRO A 262 -13.75 18.94 -22.67
N ASN A 263 -14.07 17.70 -22.35
CA ASN A 263 -15.45 17.24 -22.12
C ASN A 263 -15.52 16.39 -20.83
N PRO A 264 -15.34 17.00 -19.64
CA PRO A 264 -15.29 16.29 -18.40
C PRO A 264 -16.66 15.75 -17.96
N THR A 265 -16.66 14.60 -17.34
CA THR A 265 -17.75 14.08 -16.52
C THR A 265 -17.38 14.19 -15.03
N ILE A 266 -18.37 14.06 -14.14
CA ILE A 266 -18.15 14.11 -12.70
C ILE A 266 -18.19 12.69 -12.14
N GLU A 267 -17.15 12.35 -11.36
CA GLU A 267 -17.05 11.10 -10.62
C GLU A 267 -17.00 11.36 -9.12
N THR A 268 -17.63 10.48 -8.35
CA THR A 268 -17.49 10.44 -6.88
C THR A 268 -16.54 9.34 -6.50
N ALA A 269 -15.57 9.66 -5.64
CA ALA A 269 -14.56 8.72 -5.19
C ALA A 269 -14.29 8.86 -3.68
N PHE A 270 -13.56 7.87 -3.13
CA PHE A 270 -13.23 7.80 -1.72
C PHE A 270 -11.73 7.57 -1.55
N ARG A 271 -11.16 8.23 -0.55
CA ARG A 271 -9.76 8.07 -0.19
C ARG A 271 -9.50 8.42 1.26
N PHE A 272 -8.54 7.76 1.87
CA PHE A 272 -8.00 8.22 3.14
C PHE A 272 -6.99 9.35 2.92
N SER A 273 -7.06 10.37 3.78
CA SER A 273 -6.05 11.42 3.81
C SER A 273 -4.70 10.86 4.26
N LYS A 274 -3.63 11.53 3.85
CA LYS A 274 -2.28 11.19 4.30
C LYS A 274 -2.02 11.78 5.69
N PRO A 275 -1.32 11.06 6.57
CA PRO A 275 -0.76 11.67 7.76
C PRO A 275 0.26 12.73 7.35
N THR A 276 0.41 13.77 8.14
CA THR A 276 1.35 14.85 7.87
C THR A 276 2.29 15.07 9.05
N THR A 277 3.55 15.34 8.75
CA THR A 277 4.56 15.69 9.76
C THR A 277 4.42 17.14 10.23
N GLU A 278 3.82 18.01 9.41
CA GLU A 278 3.58 19.41 9.77
C GLU A 278 2.44 19.58 10.79
N TYR A 279 1.48 18.65 10.79
CA TYR A 279 0.29 18.68 11.64
C TYR A 279 0.02 17.28 12.20
N PRO A 280 0.92 16.73 13.03
CA PRO A 280 0.84 15.33 13.49
C PRO A 280 -0.36 15.06 14.40
N GLU A 281 -0.97 16.11 14.97
CA GLU A 281 -2.18 16.02 15.79
C GLU A 281 -3.44 15.77 14.96
N GLN A 282 -3.37 15.91 13.64
CA GLN A 282 -4.53 15.73 12.76
C GLN A 282 -4.72 14.26 12.42
N GLN A 283 -5.93 13.80 12.62
CA GLN A 283 -6.30 12.42 12.33
C GLN A 283 -6.44 12.16 10.83
N ILE A 284 -6.27 10.90 10.44
CA ILE A 284 -6.55 10.44 9.09
C ILE A 284 -8.07 10.44 8.89
N GLN A 285 -8.53 11.10 7.85
CA GLN A 285 -9.94 11.21 7.48
C GLN A 285 -10.26 10.29 6.30
N LEU A 286 -11.45 9.70 6.30
CA LEU A 286 -12.03 9.06 5.12
C LEU A 286 -12.75 10.13 4.30
N VAL A 287 -12.13 10.53 3.20
CA VAL A 287 -12.61 11.62 2.35
C VAL A 287 -13.49 11.09 1.23
N LYS A 288 -14.73 11.59 1.18
CA LYS A 288 -15.60 11.47 -0.01
C LYS A 288 -15.44 12.74 -0.83
N TYR A 289 -15.17 12.59 -2.13
CA TYR A 289 -14.93 13.75 -3.00
C TYR A 289 -15.49 13.54 -4.39
N THR A 290 -15.74 14.66 -5.07
CA THR A 290 -16.13 14.69 -6.48
C THR A 290 -15.07 15.42 -7.27
N HIS A 291 -14.78 14.89 -8.46
CA HIS A 291 -13.78 15.46 -9.34
C HIS A 291 -14.15 15.29 -10.80
N TYR A 292 -13.48 16.07 -11.66
CA TYR A 292 -13.63 15.95 -13.10
C TYR A 292 -12.78 14.80 -13.63
N VAL A 293 -13.39 13.95 -14.45
CA VAL A 293 -12.73 12.86 -15.18
C VAL A 293 -13.12 12.89 -16.64
N GLN A 294 -12.28 12.33 -17.49
CA GLN A 294 -12.61 12.13 -18.90
C GLN A 294 -11.92 10.86 -19.39
N GLU A 295 -12.66 10.05 -20.14
CA GLU A 295 -12.08 8.88 -20.80
C GLU A 295 -10.90 9.31 -21.67
N GLY A 296 -9.81 8.55 -21.59
CA GLY A 296 -8.58 8.87 -22.30
C GLY A 296 -7.60 9.81 -21.60
N TYR A 297 -7.96 10.30 -20.45
CA TYR A 297 -7.09 11.11 -19.62
C TYR A 297 -6.79 10.39 -18.30
N PRO A 298 -5.54 10.43 -17.80
CA PRO A 298 -5.21 9.87 -16.50
C PRO A 298 -6.02 10.55 -15.39
N LYS A 299 -6.43 9.78 -14.39
CA LYS A 299 -7.02 10.33 -13.17
C LYS A 299 -5.92 10.93 -12.29
N THR A 300 -6.18 12.06 -11.65
CA THR A 300 -5.17 12.83 -10.89
C THR A 300 -5.68 13.29 -9.53
N ASP A 301 -6.41 12.44 -8.85
CA ASP A 301 -7.11 12.79 -7.62
C ASP A 301 -6.40 12.42 -6.31
N TYR A 302 -5.36 11.64 -6.39
CA TYR A 302 -4.95 10.71 -5.36
C TYR A 302 -3.97 11.20 -4.30
N TRP A 303 -3.15 12.18 -4.59
CA TRP A 303 -2.04 12.51 -3.69
C TRP A 303 -2.26 13.75 -2.82
N SER A 304 -3.45 14.29 -2.90
CA SER A 304 -3.72 15.66 -2.51
C SER A 304 -4.32 15.84 -1.12
N PHE A 305 -5.00 14.82 -0.57
CA PHE A 305 -5.65 14.95 0.73
C PHE A 305 -4.67 14.79 1.87
N GLY A 306 -4.64 15.79 2.76
CA GLY A 306 -3.82 15.84 3.95
C GLY A 306 -3.55 17.27 4.37
N TRP A 307 -3.44 17.51 5.67
CA TRP A 307 -3.15 18.84 6.19
C TRP A 307 -1.75 19.30 5.76
N CYS A 308 -1.69 20.47 5.17
CA CYS A 308 -0.46 21.03 4.62
C CYS A 308 -0.44 22.56 4.74
N ARG A 309 0.72 23.15 4.50
CA ARG A 309 0.86 24.60 4.29
C ARG A 309 0.52 24.92 2.85
N ASP A 310 -0.53 25.69 2.65
CA ASP A 310 -0.91 26.19 1.33
C ASP A 310 -0.31 27.57 1.07
N PHE A 311 0.51 27.67 0.02
CA PHE A 311 1.14 28.91 -0.42
C PHE A 311 0.29 29.65 -1.47
N ARG A 312 -1.00 29.38 -1.56
CA ARG A 312 -1.98 30.01 -2.45
C ARG A 312 -1.57 30.01 -3.92
N GLY A 313 -1.21 28.83 -4.42
CA GLY A 313 -0.97 28.62 -5.85
C GLY A 313 0.31 29.22 -6.40
N LYS A 314 1.21 29.72 -5.57
CA LYS A 314 2.56 30.07 -6.01
C LYS A 314 3.34 28.79 -6.19
N SER A 315 3.64 28.44 -7.44
CA SER A 315 4.42 27.29 -7.80
C SER A 315 5.78 27.31 -7.08
N GLY A 316 5.98 26.37 -6.16
CA GLY A 316 7.26 25.78 -5.76
C GLY A 316 8.42 26.67 -5.30
N ILE A 317 8.31 27.98 -5.33
CA ILE A 317 9.42 28.86 -4.91
C ILE A 317 9.16 29.27 -3.46
N PHE A 318 9.86 28.63 -2.55
CA PHE A 318 9.82 28.93 -1.11
C PHE A 318 10.47 30.27 -0.82
N PHE A 319 9.68 31.31 -0.74
CA PHE A 319 10.09 32.57 -0.13
C PHE A 319 9.53 32.65 1.30
N GLY A 320 10.14 31.93 2.24
CA GLY A 320 9.83 32.04 3.66
C GLY A 320 8.40 31.61 4.03
N ASN A 321 8.13 31.50 5.35
CA ASN A 321 6.80 31.12 5.89
C ASN A 321 5.74 32.23 5.79
N ALA A 322 6.09 33.38 5.24
CA ALA A 322 5.20 34.53 5.13
C ALA A 322 4.16 34.27 4.02
N GLY A 323 2.89 34.11 4.40
CA GLY A 323 1.77 33.98 3.49
C GLY A 323 1.24 32.56 3.28
N SER A 324 1.74 31.54 4.02
CA SER A 324 1.13 30.21 4.04
C SER A 324 -0.06 30.15 5.00
N VAL A 325 -1.07 29.36 4.64
CA VAL A 325 -2.22 29.06 5.49
C VAL A 325 -2.32 27.54 5.69
N LYS A 326 -2.83 27.13 6.86
CA LYS A 326 -3.15 25.72 7.08
C LYS A 326 -4.32 25.33 6.19
N ALA A 327 -4.16 24.31 5.38
CA ALA A 327 -5.21 23.79 4.50
C ALA A 327 -5.22 22.26 4.50
N PHE A 328 -6.38 21.66 4.27
CA PHE A 328 -6.49 20.20 4.13
C PHE A 328 -6.01 19.69 2.78
N ILE A 329 -5.99 20.57 1.79
CA ILE A 329 -5.46 20.31 0.45
C ILE A 329 -4.93 21.64 -0.10
N SER A 330 -3.74 21.61 -0.71
CA SER A 330 -3.18 22.82 -1.33
C SER A 330 -3.98 23.25 -2.56
N THR A 331 -3.96 24.55 -2.86
CA THR A 331 -4.61 25.10 -4.06
C THR A 331 -4.08 24.45 -5.34
N TYR A 332 -2.77 24.26 -5.45
CA TYR A 332 -2.16 23.56 -6.58
C TYR A 332 -2.65 22.12 -6.70
N SER A 333 -2.58 21.34 -5.61
CA SER A 333 -3.04 19.96 -5.59
C SER A 333 -4.53 19.84 -5.95
N ARG A 334 -5.36 20.76 -5.48
CA ARG A 334 -6.78 20.82 -5.83
C ARG A 334 -6.99 21.02 -7.33
N GLN A 335 -6.19 21.89 -7.95
CA GLN A 335 -6.27 22.20 -9.37
C GLN A 335 -5.88 20.99 -10.22
N VAL A 336 -4.71 20.38 -9.97
CA VAL A 336 -4.23 19.21 -10.75
C VAL A 336 -5.09 17.97 -10.50
N ALA A 337 -5.64 17.80 -9.31
CA ALA A 337 -6.58 16.73 -9.02
C ALA A 337 -7.96 16.94 -9.66
N ARG A 338 -8.20 18.09 -10.30
CA ARG A 338 -9.49 18.43 -10.92
C ARG A 338 -10.66 18.36 -9.94
N LEU A 339 -10.38 18.69 -8.67
CA LEU A 339 -11.28 18.54 -7.55
C LEU A 339 -12.41 19.57 -7.57
N ILE A 340 -13.65 19.11 -7.43
CA ILE A 340 -14.85 19.95 -7.33
C ILE A 340 -15.14 20.23 -5.85
N ASN A 341 -15.41 19.18 -5.07
CA ASN A 341 -15.66 19.29 -3.64
C ASN A 341 -15.16 18.05 -2.89
N TYR A 342 -15.10 18.15 -1.57
CA TYR A 342 -14.76 17.05 -0.69
C TYR A 342 -15.35 17.27 0.71
N SER A 343 -15.54 16.17 1.43
CA SER A 343 -15.96 16.19 2.84
C SER A 343 -15.35 15.00 3.59
N ASP A 344 -15.22 15.14 4.92
CA ASP A 344 -14.98 13.99 5.78
C ASP A 344 -16.25 13.13 5.78
N PHE A 345 -16.11 11.88 5.38
CA PHE A 345 -17.25 10.95 5.22
C PHE A 345 -17.66 10.30 6.53
N THR A 346 -16.71 10.19 7.47
CA THR A 346 -16.89 9.56 8.78
C THR A 346 -16.21 10.39 9.87
N PRO A 347 -16.72 11.61 10.17
CA PRO A 347 -16.01 12.60 11.00
C PRO A 347 -15.68 12.14 12.42
N ASP A 348 -16.42 11.18 12.95
CA ASP A 348 -16.25 10.66 14.33
C ASP A 348 -15.36 9.40 14.39
N ALA A 349 -14.88 8.92 13.25
CA ALA A 349 -14.11 7.70 13.18
C ALA A 349 -12.60 7.95 13.23
N ILE A 350 -11.88 7.05 13.93
CA ILE A 350 -10.42 7.08 14.04
C ILE A 350 -9.85 5.88 13.30
N TYR A 351 -8.89 6.16 12.42
CA TYR A 351 -8.29 5.16 11.56
C TYR A 351 -6.77 5.09 11.72
N PHE A 352 -6.24 3.87 11.84
CA PHE A 352 -4.80 3.61 11.80
C PHE A 352 -4.47 2.70 10.62
N SER A 353 -3.45 3.04 9.85
CA SER A 353 -3.03 2.32 8.63
C SER A 353 -4.20 1.97 7.69
N PRO A 354 -5.12 2.91 7.42
CA PRO A 354 -6.31 2.62 6.64
C PRO A 354 -6.01 2.50 5.14
N LYS A 355 -6.91 1.78 4.46
CA LYS A 355 -6.90 1.70 2.99
C LYS A 355 -8.32 1.56 2.47
N VAL A 356 -8.67 2.30 1.44
CA VAL A 356 -9.83 2.01 0.60
C VAL A 356 -9.45 0.82 -0.26
N ILE A 357 -10.19 -0.28 -0.14
CA ILE A 357 -9.94 -1.51 -0.90
C ILE A 357 -10.69 -1.45 -2.22
N TRP A 358 -11.95 -1.00 -2.15
CA TRP A 358 -12.83 -0.94 -3.29
C TRP A 358 -14.06 -0.07 -3.00
N PHE A 359 -14.65 0.52 -4.02
CA PHE A 359 -15.94 1.21 -3.93
C PHE A 359 -16.68 1.20 -5.27
N ASP A 360 -18.01 1.38 -5.19
CA ASP A 360 -18.89 1.68 -6.31
C ASP A 360 -19.90 2.79 -5.91
N LYS A 361 -20.98 2.94 -6.69
CA LYS A 361 -22.02 3.96 -6.42
C LYS A 361 -22.80 3.72 -5.12
N SER A 362 -22.80 2.50 -4.59
CA SER A 362 -23.64 2.08 -3.46
C SER A 362 -22.85 1.53 -2.26
N GLN A 363 -21.62 1.11 -2.47
CA GLN A 363 -20.83 0.38 -1.49
C GLN A 363 -19.40 0.91 -1.45
N LEU A 364 -18.83 0.90 -0.24
CA LEU A 364 -17.46 1.26 0.02
C LEU A 364 -16.84 0.22 0.96
N PHE A 365 -15.79 -0.46 0.50
CA PHE A 365 -15.06 -1.45 1.28
C PHE A 365 -13.71 -0.90 1.71
N ILE A 366 -13.50 -0.85 3.02
CA ILE A 366 -12.29 -0.32 3.63
C ILE A 366 -11.64 -1.35 4.54
N ARG A 367 -10.35 -1.17 4.80
CA ARG A 367 -9.66 -1.81 5.91
C ARG A 367 -8.92 -0.78 6.75
N TYR A 368 -8.79 -1.04 8.04
CA TYR A 368 -8.01 -0.20 8.96
C TYR A 368 -7.64 -0.98 10.22
N LYS A 369 -6.72 -0.46 11.00
CA LYS A 369 -6.46 -0.96 12.35
C LYS A 369 -7.24 -0.12 13.36
N PRO A 370 -7.81 -0.72 14.41
CA PRO A 370 -8.58 0.00 15.44
C PRO A 370 -7.67 0.79 16.40
N THR A 371 -6.38 0.46 16.43
CA THR A 371 -5.38 1.10 17.29
C THR A 371 -4.06 1.30 16.53
N ALA A 372 -3.20 2.17 17.08
CA ALA A 372 -1.86 2.43 16.52
C ALA A 372 -0.85 1.29 16.75
N LYS A 373 -1.21 0.22 17.47
CA LYS A 373 -0.30 -0.89 17.76
C LYS A 373 0.11 -1.60 16.48
N GLU A 374 1.39 -1.94 16.37
CA GLU A 374 1.94 -2.59 15.17
C GLU A 374 1.33 -3.97 14.93
N ASP A 375 1.08 -4.73 15.99
CA ASP A 375 0.47 -6.07 16.01
C ASP A 375 -1.06 -6.08 15.94
N ALA A 376 -1.74 -4.90 15.93
CA ALA A 376 -3.19 -4.84 15.82
C ALA A 376 -3.67 -5.47 14.49
N GLU A 377 -4.69 -6.32 14.59
CA GLU A 377 -5.32 -6.92 13.42
C GLU A 377 -6.09 -5.89 12.60
N TYR A 378 -6.16 -6.12 11.29
CA TYR A 378 -6.97 -5.29 10.40
C TYR A 378 -8.45 -5.63 10.53
N ILE A 379 -9.27 -4.59 10.66
CA ILE A 379 -10.72 -4.65 10.49
C ILE A 379 -11.04 -4.38 9.03
N TYR A 380 -11.89 -5.22 8.44
CA TYR A 380 -12.46 -5.03 7.11
C TYR A 380 -13.93 -4.64 7.27
N GLN A 381 -14.34 -3.55 6.64
CA GLN A 381 -15.66 -2.98 6.84
C GLN A 381 -16.31 -2.61 5.50
N LEU A 382 -17.57 -3.03 5.32
CA LEU A 382 -18.39 -2.62 4.19
C LEU A 382 -19.35 -1.52 4.66
N LEU A 383 -19.30 -0.38 3.99
CA LEU A 383 -20.12 0.79 4.26
C LEU A 383 -21.05 1.07 3.09
N ASP A 384 -22.19 1.70 3.35
CA ASP A 384 -22.99 2.33 2.31
C ASP A 384 -22.27 3.59 1.81
N ALA A 385 -22.00 3.68 0.51
CA ALA A 385 -21.25 4.78 -0.11
C ALA A 385 -21.95 6.14 -0.06
N ASN A 386 -23.23 6.18 0.33
CA ASN A 386 -24.01 7.40 0.44
C ASN A 386 -24.16 7.89 1.88
N THR A 387 -24.32 6.97 2.83
CA THR A 387 -24.71 7.27 4.21
C THR A 387 -23.62 6.96 5.24
N ALA A 388 -22.53 6.32 4.86
CA ALA A 388 -21.49 5.80 5.76
C ALA A 388 -21.97 4.72 6.75
N GLN A 389 -23.21 4.28 6.64
CA GLN A 389 -23.75 3.24 7.53
C GLN A 389 -23.14 1.87 7.20
N HIS A 390 -22.97 1.07 8.23
CA HIS A 390 -22.52 -0.31 8.12
C HIS A 390 -23.56 -1.16 7.38
N LYS A 391 -23.13 -1.93 6.39
CA LYS A 391 -23.98 -2.86 5.62
C LYS A 391 -23.83 -4.28 6.10
#